data_387f3d0b366df7373ce2c482346d683b
#
_entry.id   387f3d0b366df7373ce2c482346d683b
#
_cell.length_a   1.000
_cell.length_b   1.000
_cell.length_c   1.000
_cell.angle_alpha   90.00
_cell.angle_beta   90.00
_cell.angle_gamma   90.00
#
_symmetry.space_group_name_H-M   'P 1'
#
loop_
_entity.id
_entity.type
_entity.pdbx_description
1 polymer ?
#
loop_
_entity_poly.entity_id
_entity_poly.type
_entity_poly.pdbx_seq_one_letter_code
_entity_poly.pdbx_strand_id
1 'polypeptide(L)'
;MKEKALGIVAGALIAAAPLVSFAAGLPAPFEGSSTLQADGVVKSIDQAKHSVTVLDAQGGEASFNITDTSNLAQIKQGGKVHIRMMRNAMVSVTRGADGHGAAVQPVQQNTVQNVTAEVQAIDHASGIMALKGPNGAVFHIQGREPAKVAGLTPGMQVSVAYAPQVSVAVAPAQ
;
A
#
# COMPACT_ATOMS: atom_id res chain seq x y z
N MET A 1 11.43 29.02 -81.64
CA MET A 1 11.35 30.10 -80.66
C MET A 1 10.90 29.48 -79.35
N LYS A 2 11.82 29.21 -78.51
CA LYS A 2 12.03 29.79 -77.21
C LYS A 2 10.78 30.08 -76.42
N GLU A 3 10.56 29.29 -75.42
CA GLU A 3 10.17 29.80 -74.09
C GLU A 3 10.49 28.77 -73.02
N LYS A 4 11.22 29.20 -72.04
CA LYS A 4 11.69 28.46 -70.89
C LYS A 4 10.61 28.39 -69.85
N ALA A 5 10.24 27.22 -69.39
CA ALA A 5 9.45 27.04 -68.18
C ALA A 5 10.38 26.73 -67.00
N LEU A 6 10.45 27.65 -66.11
CA LEU A 6 11.18 27.58 -64.84
C LEU A 6 10.36 26.70 -63.88
N GLY A 7 10.86 25.53 -63.57
CA GLY A 7 10.26 24.67 -62.52
C GLY A 7 10.74 25.14 -61.15
N ILE A 8 9.80 25.60 -60.33
CA ILE A 8 10.03 25.87 -58.92
C ILE A 8 9.81 24.56 -58.16
N VAL A 9 10.87 23.93 -57.71
CA VAL A 9 10.82 22.83 -56.79
C VAL A 9 10.66 23.42 -55.39
N ALA A 10 9.44 23.41 -54.87
CA ALA A 10 9.18 23.71 -53.48
C ALA A 10 9.58 22.48 -52.66
N GLY A 11 10.79 22.53 -52.10
CA GLY A 11 11.23 21.55 -51.13
C GLY A 11 10.45 21.68 -49.81
N ALA A 12 9.55 20.78 -49.54
CA ALA A 12 8.93 20.65 -48.23
C ALA A 12 9.96 20.06 -47.27
N LEU A 13 10.58 20.88 -46.45
CA LEU A 13 11.35 20.42 -45.28
C LEU A 13 10.32 19.86 -44.25
N ILE A 14 10.15 18.58 -44.27
CA ILE A 14 9.50 17.89 -43.16
C ILE A 14 10.51 17.84 -42.01
N ALA A 15 10.41 18.81 -41.10
CA ALA A 15 11.09 18.73 -39.83
C ALA A 15 10.54 17.55 -39.07
N ALA A 16 11.19 16.40 -39.15
CA ALA A 16 10.96 15.28 -38.25
C ALA A 16 11.41 15.74 -36.86
N ALA A 17 10.46 16.25 -36.06
CA ALA A 17 10.68 16.42 -34.63
C ALA A 17 10.98 15.03 -34.06
N PRO A 18 12.09 14.84 -33.35
CA PRO A 18 12.30 13.59 -32.63
C PRO A 18 11.19 13.48 -31.60
N LEU A 19 10.30 12.53 -31.79
CA LEU A 19 9.44 12.06 -30.71
C LEU A 19 10.37 11.44 -29.67
N VAL A 20 10.87 12.23 -28.76
CA VAL A 20 11.44 11.75 -27.51
C VAL A 20 10.30 11.08 -26.78
N SER A 21 10.10 9.81 -27.06
CA SER A 21 9.36 8.93 -26.19
C SER A 21 10.08 8.96 -24.84
N PHE A 22 9.64 9.83 -23.95
CA PHE A 22 9.89 9.64 -22.54
C PHE A 22 9.18 8.33 -22.18
N ALA A 23 9.88 7.22 -22.34
CA ALA A 23 9.56 6.03 -21.58
C ALA A 23 9.80 6.45 -20.13
N ALA A 24 8.80 7.10 -19.54
CA ALA A 24 8.77 7.33 -18.11
C ALA A 24 8.85 5.92 -17.50
N GLY A 25 10.04 5.54 -17.08
CA GLY A 25 10.27 4.29 -16.38
C GLY A 25 9.30 4.27 -15.19
N LEU A 26 8.68 3.14 -14.94
CA LEU A 26 7.86 2.99 -13.74
C LEU A 26 8.70 3.37 -12.52
N PRO A 27 8.13 4.05 -11.52
CA PRO A 27 8.81 4.32 -10.27
C PRO A 27 9.38 3.02 -9.69
N ALA A 28 10.60 3.08 -9.16
CA ALA A 28 11.23 1.92 -8.54
C ALA A 28 10.40 1.44 -7.34
N PRO A 29 10.37 0.13 -7.06
CA PRO A 29 9.73 -0.38 -5.86
C PRO A 29 10.27 0.30 -4.60
N PHE A 30 9.42 0.52 -3.61
CA PHE A 30 9.79 1.14 -2.36
C PHE A 30 9.11 0.46 -1.17
N GLU A 31 9.74 0.61 0.00
CA GLU A 31 9.19 0.08 1.24
C GLU A 31 8.15 1.02 1.82
N GLY A 32 7.11 0.43 2.38
CA GLY A 32 6.09 1.11 3.15
C GLY A 32 5.64 0.29 4.35
N SER A 33 4.76 0.86 5.14
CA SER A 33 4.12 0.17 6.25
C SER A 33 2.64 0.48 6.28
N SER A 34 1.84 -0.53 6.58
CA SER A 34 0.43 -0.36 6.91
C SER A 34 0.27 -0.42 8.42
N THR A 35 -0.40 0.57 8.99
CA THR A 35 -0.74 0.59 10.40
C THR A 35 -2.24 0.51 10.55
N LEU A 36 -2.70 -0.49 11.28
CA LEU A 36 -4.09 -0.64 11.68
C LEU A 36 -4.19 -0.40 13.18
N GLN A 37 -5.16 0.40 13.58
CA GLN A 37 -5.47 0.64 14.99
C GLN A 37 -6.87 0.13 15.26
N ALA A 38 -7.05 -0.51 16.40
CA ALA A 38 -8.33 -1.00 16.88
C ALA A 38 -8.42 -0.80 18.39
N ASP A 39 -9.62 -0.56 18.86
CA ASP A 39 -9.94 -0.50 20.28
C ASP A 39 -10.74 -1.72 20.67
N GLY A 40 -10.53 -2.20 21.88
CA GLY A 40 -11.27 -3.35 22.36
C GLY A 40 -11.15 -3.57 23.86
N VAL A 41 -11.79 -4.62 24.33
CA VAL A 41 -11.75 -5.06 25.72
C VAL A 41 -11.06 -6.42 25.80
N VAL A 42 -10.10 -6.55 26.68
CA VAL A 42 -9.34 -7.80 26.84
C VAL A 42 -10.26 -8.90 27.40
N LYS A 43 -10.44 -9.96 26.62
CA LYS A 43 -11.16 -11.16 27.05
C LYS A 43 -10.26 -12.13 27.80
N SER A 44 -9.06 -12.37 27.27
CA SER A 44 -8.08 -13.27 27.87
C SER A 44 -6.65 -12.91 27.48
N ILE A 45 -5.70 -13.28 28.33
CA ILE A 45 -4.27 -13.07 28.12
C ILE A 45 -3.57 -14.40 28.34
N ASP A 46 -2.78 -14.83 27.35
CA ASP A 46 -1.86 -15.97 27.48
C ASP A 46 -0.43 -15.41 27.47
N GLN A 47 0.13 -15.26 28.65
CA GLN A 47 1.48 -14.70 28.81
C GLN A 47 2.57 -15.66 28.28
N ALA A 48 2.33 -16.97 28.32
CA ALA A 48 3.28 -17.96 27.84
C ALA A 48 3.42 -17.94 26.31
N LYS A 49 2.32 -17.65 25.64
CA LYS A 49 2.27 -17.54 24.17
C LYS A 49 2.35 -16.10 23.68
N HIS A 50 2.47 -15.12 24.57
CA HIS A 50 2.40 -13.69 24.26
C HIS A 50 1.18 -13.35 23.39
N SER A 51 0.02 -13.90 23.73
CA SER A 51 -1.21 -13.65 22.99
C SER A 51 -2.29 -13.01 23.85
N VAL A 52 -3.07 -12.14 23.21
CA VAL A 52 -4.22 -11.48 23.82
C VAL A 52 -5.43 -11.68 22.92
N THR A 53 -6.54 -12.10 23.52
CA THR A 53 -7.84 -12.13 22.85
C THR A 53 -8.62 -10.91 23.28
N VAL A 54 -9.12 -10.16 22.31
CA VAL A 54 -9.82 -8.90 22.49
C VAL A 54 -11.19 -8.98 21.86
N LEU A 55 -12.17 -8.39 22.54
CA LEU A 55 -13.53 -8.17 22.03
C LEU A 55 -13.60 -6.77 21.42
N ASP A 56 -14.13 -6.68 20.21
CA ASP A 56 -14.46 -5.39 19.59
C ASP A 56 -15.80 -4.84 20.12
N ALA A 57 -16.18 -3.65 19.68
CA ALA A 57 -17.41 -3.00 20.09
C ALA A 57 -18.69 -3.74 19.64
N GLN A 58 -18.57 -4.64 18.68
CA GLN A 58 -19.65 -5.45 18.14
C GLN A 58 -19.72 -6.86 18.76
N GLY A 59 -18.80 -7.17 19.70
CA GLY A 59 -18.69 -8.48 20.35
C GLY A 59 -17.92 -9.52 19.52
N GLY A 60 -17.28 -9.10 18.44
CA GLY A 60 -16.36 -9.93 17.67
C GLY A 60 -15.08 -10.22 18.46
N GLU A 61 -14.60 -11.45 18.39
CA GLU A 61 -13.38 -11.88 19.06
C GLU A 61 -12.22 -11.91 18.08
N ALA A 62 -11.09 -11.31 18.47
CA ALA A 62 -9.85 -11.40 17.72
C ALA A 62 -8.68 -11.73 18.64
N SER A 63 -7.87 -12.70 18.25
CA SER A 63 -6.67 -13.09 18.99
C SER A 63 -5.43 -12.58 18.26
N PHE A 64 -4.54 -11.95 19.01
CA PHE A 64 -3.32 -11.35 18.49
C PHE A 64 -2.09 -11.92 19.21
N ASN A 65 -1.07 -12.30 18.44
CA ASN A 65 0.25 -12.57 18.98
C ASN A 65 0.99 -11.24 19.14
N ILE A 66 1.36 -10.89 20.35
CA ILE A 66 1.99 -9.63 20.69
C ILE A 66 3.49 -9.75 20.48
N THR A 67 4.05 -8.89 19.66
CA THR A 67 5.49 -8.83 19.40
C THR A 67 6.19 -7.83 20.33
N ASP A 68 5.49 -6.80 20.77
CA ASP A 68 5.97 -5.86 21.76
C ASP A 68 5.33 -6.15 23.12
N THR A 69 6.06 -6.83 23.97
CA THR A 69 5.60 -7.28 25.28
C THR A 69 5.77 -6.22 26.39
N SER A 70 6.29 -5.04 26.06
CA SER A 70 6.59 -3.98 27.05
C SER A 70 5.38 -3.60 27.93
N ASN A 71 4.19 -3.64 27.36
CA ASN A 71 2.95 -3.28 28.06
C ASN A 71 2.12 -4.50 28.49
N LEU A 72 2.55 -5.71 28.18
CA LEU A 72 1.75 -6.91 28.46
C LEU A 72 1.44 -7.09 29.95
N ALA A 73 2.38 -6.73 30.82
CA ALA A 73 2.19 -6.78 32.27
C ALA A 73 1.19 -5.75 32.81
N GLN A 74 0.92 -4.69 32.07
CA GLN A 74 0.01 -3.61 32.45
C GLN A 74 -1.43 -3.91 31.98
N ILE A 75 -1.59 -4.84 31.07
CA ILE A 75 -2.87 -5.22 30.50
C ILE A 75 -3.56 -6.22 31.43
N LYS A 76 -4.84 -5.99 31.71
CA LYS A 76 -5.64 -6.88 32.55
C LYS A 76 -6.87 -7.35 31.80
N GLN A 77 -7.33 -8.56 32.12
CA GLN A 77 -8.61 -9.05 31.64
C GLN A 77 -9.75 -8.10 32.02
N GLY A 78 -10.63 -7.80 31.07
CA GLY A 78 -11.69 -6.80 31.22
C GLY A 78 -11.25 -5.36 31.03
N GLY A 79 -9.94 -5.09 30.86
CA GLY A 79 -9.42 -3.76 30.59
C GLY A 79 -9.63 -3.33 29.15
N LYS A 80 -9.84 -2.02 28.93
CA LYS A 80 -9.86 -1.45 27.59
C LYS A 80 -8.43 -1.32 27.08
N VAL A 81 -8.23 -1.60 25.81
CA VAL A 81 -6.92 -1.54 25.16
C VAL A 81 -7.00 -0.91 23.79
N HIS A 82 -5.89 -0.22 23.42
CA HIS A 82 -5.60 0.19 22.06
C HIS A 82 -4.64 -0.82 21.44
N ILE A 83 -5.01 -1.36 20.31
CA ILE A 83 -4.19 -2.30 19.55
C ILE A 83 -3.65 -1.57 18.34
N ARG A 84 -2.34 -1.62 18.16
CA ARG A 84 -1.67 -1.13 16.97
C ARG A 84 -0.99 -2.30 16.27
N MET A 85 -1.43 -2.57 15.06
CA MET A 85 -0.80 -3.55 14.18
C MET A 85 -0.02 -2.82 13.10
N MET A 86 1.26 -3.16 12.96
CA MET A 86 2.12 -2.64 11.91
C MET A 86 2.58 -3.78 11.02
N ARG A 87 2.45 -3.61 9.73
CA ARG A 87 2.86 -4.56 8.73
C ARG A 87 3.70 -3.86 7.67
N ASN A 88 4.91 -4.36 7.47
CA ASN A 88 5.75 -3.86 6.40
C ASN A 88 5.24 -4.36 5.05
N ALA A 89 5.40 -3.55 4.03
CA ALA A 89 5.01 -3.85 2.68
C ALA A 89 6.03 -3.32 1.68
N MET A 90 6.19 -4.03 0.57
CA MET A 90 6.88 -3.55 -0.62
C MET A 90 5.83 -3.10 -1.62
N VAL A 91 5.91 -1.87 -2.08
CA VAL A 91 5.00 -1.29 -3.07
C VAL A 91 5.73 -1.20 -4.40
N SER A 92 5.15 -1.79 -5.43
CA SER A 92 5.65 -1.77 -6.80
C SER A 92 4.58 -1.22 -7.73
N VAL A 93 4.93 -0.27 -8.59
CA VAL A 93 4.00 0.23 -9.61
C VAL A 93 3.90 -0.80 -10.73
N THR A 94 2.68 -1.19 -11.07
CA THR A 94 2.41 -2.07 -12.19
C THR A 94 1.82 -1.27 -13.34
N ARG A 95 2.26 -1.55 -14.57
CA ARG A 95 1.50 -1.09 -15.73
C ARG A 95 0.18 -1.82 -15.74
N GLY A 96 -0.91 -1.07 -15.76
CA GLY A 96 -2.23 -1.66 -15.88
C GLY A 96 -2.31 -2.51 -17.13
N ALA A 97 -2.19 -3.81 -16.96
CA ALA A 97 -2.69 -4.76 -17.91
C ALA A 97 -4.15 -5.00 -17.49
N ASP A 98 -5.03 -4.45 -18.31
CA ASP A 98 -6.46 -4.80 -18.39
C ASP A 98 -7.08 -5.51 -17.16
N GLY A 99 -7.51 -4.71 -16.20
CA GLY A 99 -8.75 -4.89 -15.45
C GLY A 99 -9.05 -6.17 -14.67
N HIS A 100 -8.16 -7.13 -14.54
CA HIS A 100 -8.43 -8.31 -13.74
C HIS A 100 -7.54 -8.35 -12.51
N GLY A 101 -8.09 -7.82 -11.41
CA GLY A 101 -7.50 -7.96 -10.09
C GLY A 101 -7.29 -9.43 -9.74
N ALA A 102 -6.04 -9.78 -9.42
CA ALA A 102 -5.76 -11.09 -8.85
C ALA A 102 -6.60 -11.26 -7.58
N ALA A 103 -7.40 -12.31 -7.55
CA ALA A 103 -8.23 -12.64 -6.41
C ALA A 103 -7.39 -12.70 -5.12
N VAL A 104 -7.88 -12.05 -4.08
CA VAL A 104 -7.31 -12.14 -2.74
C VAL A 104 -7.36 -13.60 -2.32
N GLN A 105 -6.21 -14.27 -2.29
CA GLN A 105 -6.12 -15.61 -1.74
C GLN A 105 -6.16 -15.54 -0.21
N PRO A 106 -6.87 -16.46 0.45
CA PRO A 106 -6.97 -16.47 1.91
C PRO A 106 -5.61 -16.64 2.56
N VAL A 107 -5.42 -15.90 3.63
CA VAL A 107 -4.18 -15.78 4.40
C VAL A 107 -3.74 -17.13 4.97
N GLN A 108 -2.67 -17.68 4.45
CA GLN A 108 -1.88 -18.65 5.18
C GLN A 108 -0.80 -17.88 5.97
N GLN A 109 -0.71 -18.17 7.25
CA GLN A 109 0.04 -17.40 8.27
C GLN A 109 1.56 -17.31 8.06
N ASN A 110 2.10 -17.61 6.93
CA ASN A 110 3.54 -17.51 6.66
C ASN A 110 3.89 -17.18 5.22
N THR A 111 2.95 -16.64 4.45
CA THR A 111 3.14 -16.36 3.02
C THR A 111 3.09 -14.86 2.76
N VAL A 112 3.99 -14.37 1.92
CA VAL A 112 3.93 -13.00 1.38
C VAL A 112 2.58 -12.83 0.69
N GLN A 113 1.80 -11.88 1.16
CA GLN A 113 0.52 -11.54 0.54
C GLN A 113 0.72 -10.44 -0.49
N ASN A 114 0.39 -10.73 -1.73
CA ASN A 114 0.36 -9.73 -2.78
C ASN A 114 -1.08 -9.24 -3.00
N VAL A 115 -1.27 -7.94 -2.95
CA VAL A 115 -2.55 -7.29 -3.23
C VAL A 115 -2.32 -6.28 -4.34
N THR A 116 -3.08 -6.40 -5.43
CA THR A 116 -3.12 -5.35 -6.44
C THR A 116 -4.15 -4.32 -6.01
N ALA A 117 -3.77 -3.05 -6.06
CA ALA A 117 -4.63 -1.95 -5.64
C ALA A 117 -4.46 -0.75 -6.56
N GLU A 118 -5.46 0.11 -6.58
CA GLU A 118 -5.45 1.38 -7.28
C GLU A 118 -5.19 2.52 -6.30
N VAL A 119 -4.31 3.42 -6.67
CA VAL A 119 -4.03 4.62 -5.88
C VAL A 119 -5.24 5.56 -5.96
N GLN A 120 -5.89 5.82 -4.83
CA GLN A 120 -7.04 6.72 -4.75
C GLN A 120 -6.62 8.15 -4.40
N ALA A 121 -5.72 8.29 -3.44
CA ALA A 121 -5.20 9.56 -2.98
C ALA A 121 -3.79 9.40 -2.43
N ILE A 122 -3.03 10.50 -2.46
CA ILE A 122 -1.68 10.54 -1.93
C ILE A 122 -1.52 11.84 -1.14
N ASP A 123 -1.06 11.71 0.09
CA ASP A 123 -0.55 12.84 0.86
C ASP A 123 0.98 12.87 0.72
N HIS A 124 1.46 13.74 -0.14
CA HIS A 124 2.90 13.88 -0.40
C HIS A 124 3.69 14.42 0.80
N ALA A 125 3.04 15.10 1.74
CA ALA A 125 3.70 15.64 2.92
C ALA A 125 4.02 14.53 3.94
N SER A 126 3.09 13.62 4.16
CA SER A 126 3.23 12.50 5.10
C SER A 126 3.73 11.22 4.43
N GLY A 127 3.69 11.14 3.10
CA GLY A 127 3.98 9.92 2.35
C GLY A 127 2.89 8.85 2.49
N ILE A 128 1.68 9.23 2.91
CA ILE A 128 0.57 8.29 3.07
C ILE A 128 -0.20 8.17 1.76
N MET A 129 -0.44 6.94 1.36
CA MET A 129 -1.26 6.60 0.19
C MET A 129 -2.53 5.89 0.63
N ALA A 130 -3.67 6.32 0.11
CA ALA A 130 -4.92 5.59 0.18
C ALA A 130 -5.02 4.69 -1.06
N LEU A 131 -5.10 3.40 -0.85
CA LEU A 131 -5.14 2.38 -1.89
C LEU A 131 -6.47 1.64 -1.84
N LYS A 132 -7.09 1.46 -3.01
CA LYS A 132 -8.33 0.70 -3.15
C LYS A 132 -8.02 -0.70 -3.67
N GLY A 133 -8.33 -1.70 -2.87
CA GLY A 133 -8.18 -3.10 -3.24
C GLY A 133 -9.27 -3.59 -4.22
N PRO A 134 -9.12 -4.81 -4.74
CA PRO A 134 -10.04 -5.38 -5.72
C PRO A 134 -11.46 -5.59 -5.17
N ASN A 135 -11.61 -5.72 -3.87
CA ASN A 135 -12.91 -5.82 -3.18
C ASN A 135 -13.55 -4.46 -2.84
N GLY A 136 -12.95 -3.36 -3.31
CA GLY A 136 -13.41 -2.01 -3.03
C GLY A 136 -12.99 -1.45 -1.66
N ALA A 137 -12.37 -2.24 -0.79
CA ALA A 137 -11.87 -1.79 0.49
C ALA A 137 -10.69 -0.81 0.31
N VAL A 138 -10.71 0.27 1.07
CA VAL A 138 -9.63 1.26 1.08
C VAL A 138 -8.73 0.99 2.29
N PHE A 139 -7.45 0.93 2.03
CA PHE A 139 -6.43 0.80 3.07
C PHE A 139 -5.30 1.80 2.85
N HIS A 140 -4.55 2.09 3.91
CA HIS A 140 -3.52 3.10 3.88
C HIS A 140 -2.14 2.48 4.04
N ILE A 141 -1.19 2.97 3.26
CA ILE A 141 0.22 2.63 3.37
C ILE A 141 1.01 3.92 3.49
N GLN A 142 1.89 3.97 4.46
CA GLN A 142 2.87 5.03 4.59
C GLN A 142 4.18 4.58 3.96
N GLY A 143 4.62 5.26 2.91
CA GLY A 143 5.92 5.03 2.29
C GLY A 143 7.05 5.55 3.18
N ARG A 144 8.12 4.79 3.28
CA ARG A 144 9.33 5.21 4.04
C ARG A 144 10.12 6.28 3.33
N GLU A 145 10.02 6.34 2.02
CA GLU A 145 10.73 7.28 1.18
C GLU A 145 9.73 8.20 0.46
N PRO A 146 9.45 9.39 1.00
CA PRO A 146 8.48 10.33 0.41
C PRO A 146 8.79 10.69 -1.05
N ALA A 147 10.08 10.75 -1.40
CA ALA A 147 10.51 11.04 -2.77
C ALA A 147 10.03 10.00 -3.80
N LYS A 148 9.95 8.72 -3.42
CA LYS A 148 9.42 7.66 -4.28
C LYS A 148 7.91 7.68 -4.36
N VAL A 149 7.26 8.05 -3.27
CA VAL A 149 5.81 8.24 -3.23
C VAL A 149 5.38 9.42 -4.11
N ALA A 150 6.22 10.45 -4.21
CA ALA A 150 5.96 11.63 -5.04
C ALA A 150 5.83 11.32 -6.55
N GLY A 151 6.39 10.21 -7.00
CA GLY A 151 6.26 9.73 -8.39
C GLY A 151 4.94 9.03 -8.71
N LEU A 152 4.09 8.80 -7.69
CA LEU A 152 2.79 8.18 -7.87
C LEU A 152 1.71 9.22 -8.11
N THR A 153 0.69 8.82 -8.85
CA THR A 153 -0.51 9.65 -9.09
C THR A 153 -1.77 8.82 -8.85
N PRO A 154 -2.89 9.45 -8.45
CA PRO A 154 -4.17 8.76 -8.38
C PRO A 154 -4.53 8.08 -9.71
N GLY A 155 -5.11 6.90 -9.65
CA GLY A 155 -5.44 6.05 -10.79
C GLY A 155 -4.32 5.06 -11.19
N MET A 156 -3.11 5.21 -10.67
CA MET A 156 -2.05 4.21 -10.90
C MET A 156 -2.36 2.91 -10.18
N GLN A 157 -2.01 1.80 -10.82
CA GLN A 157 -2.09 0.48 -10.19
C GLN A 157 -0.75 0.12 -9.55
N VAL A 158 -0.84 -0.41 -8.35
CA VAL A 158 0.30 -0.85 -7.56
C VAL A 158 0.09 -2.28 -7.08
N SER A 159 1.17 -3.04 -7.01
CA SER A 159 1.22 -4.31 -6.32
C SER A 159 1.84 -4.10 -4.95
N VAL A 160 1.14 -4.50 -3.92
CA VAL A 160 1.58 -4.41 -2.52
C VAL A 160 1.89 -5.80 -2.02
N ALA A 161 3.15 -6.08 -1.77
CA ALA A 161 3.62 -7.33 -1.18
C ALA A 161 3.80 -7.13 0.33
N TYR A 162 2.92 -7.69 1.13
CA TYR A 162 3.00 -7.61 2.58
C TYR A 162 3.99 -8.62 3.15
N ALA A 163 4.81 -8.16 4.09
CA ALA A 163 5.64 -9.06 4.87
C ALA A 163 4.76 -10.04 5.68
N PRO A 164 5.20 -11.29 5.85
CA PRO A 164 4.44 -12.28 6.63
C PRO A 164 4.38 -11.92 8.11
N GLN A 165 5.33 -11.16 8.60
CA GLN A 165 5.39 -10.75 10.00
C GLN A 165 4.54 -9.48 10.24
N VAL A 166 3.72 -9.54 11.25
CA VAL A 166 2.92 -8.41 11.74
C VAL A 166 3.43 -8.06 13.13
N SER A 167 3.84 -6.81 13.33
CA SER A 167 4.14 -6.30 14.67
C SER A 167 2.83 -5.87 15.34
N VAL A 168 2.57 -6.42 16.51
CA VAL A 168 1.38 -6.08 17.29
C VAL A 168 1.82 -5.50 18.63
N ALA A 169 1.41 -4.28 18.89
CA ALA A 169 1.55 -3.61 20.19
C ALA A 169 0.17 -3.38 20.79
N VAL A 170 0.03 -3.66 22.08
CA VAL A 170 -1.19 -3.44 22.83
C VAL A 170 -0.88 -2.51 23.98
N ALA A 171 -1.64 -1.44 24.14
CA ALA A 171 -1.50 -0.48 25.23
C ALA A 171 -2.83 -0.35 25.99
N PRO A 172 -2.80 -0.12 27.32
CA PRO A 172 -4.00 0.20 28.07
C PRO A 172 -4.64 1.48 27.53
N ALA A 173 -5.96 1.46 27.33
CA ALA A 173 -6.71 2.68 27.05
C ALA A 173 -6.94 3.44 28.38
N GLN A 174 -6.64 4.72 28.38
CA GLN A 174 -6.92 5.61 29.50
C GLN A 174 -8.39 6.01 29.55
#